data_3e5936d3e6823060e7dd4d1c394ff5e9
#
_entry.id   3e5936d3e6823060e7dd4d1c394ff5e9
#
_cell.length_a   1.000
_cell.length_b   1.000
_cell.length_c   1.000
_cell.angle_alpha   90.00
_cell.angle_beta   90.00
_cell.angle_gamma   90.00
#
_symmetry.space_group_name_H-M   'P 1'
#
loop_
_entity.id
_entity.type
_entity.pdbx_description
1 polymer ?
#
loop_
_entity_poly.entity_id
_entity_poly.type
_entity_poly.pdbx_seq_one_letter_code
_entity_poly.pdbx_strand_id
1 'polypeptide(L)'
;MRIFFLTFFLTFFLASVLSTTAFAGTPGEVGIGGYLRETTLDGLNGSSRKLSYFKGKPLIINVWASWCGPCRAEMASLERLAQRYNGNEFNVIGISTDDYRNKATAFIKQTGITFANFLDHRLLLENMLGANTIPLTIFVDADGRVLKKIRGAYAWDSPENIEAIGEVFHIKLKH
;
A
#
# COMPACT_ATOMS: atom_id res chain seq x y z
N MET A 1 -6.75 28.31 76.94
CA MET A 1 -7.70 27.71 75.99
C MET A 1 -7.17 28.06 74.59
N ARG A 2 -6.36 27.12 73.97
CA ARG A 2 -5.70 27.33 72.67
C ARG A 2 -6.40 26.44 71.67
N ILE A 3 -7.04 27.05 70.66
CA ILE A 3 -7.75 26.39 69.61
C ILE A 3 -6.72 26.17 68.49
N PHE A 4 -6.38 24.93 68.16
CA PHE A 4 -5.58 24.54 67.04
C PHE A 4 -6.47 24.44 65.77
N PHE A 5 -6.25 25.36 64.83
CA PHE A 5 -6.79 25.24 63.46
C PHE A 5 -5.95 24.27 62.65
N LEU A 6 -6.53 23.11 62.34
CA LEU A 6 -5.93 22.13 61.45
C LEU A 6 -6.37 22.46 60.02
N THR A 7 -5.49 23.07 59.23
CA THR A 7 -5.70 23.33 57.82
C THR A 7 -5.43 22.05 57.03
N PHE A 8 -6.50 21.46 56.52
CA PHE A 8 -6.45 20.28 55.64
C PHE A 8 -6.15 20.76 54.21
N PHE A 9 -4.90 20.59 53.76
CA PHE A 9 -4.49 20.81 52.35
C PHE A 9 -4.96 19.64 51.51
N LEU A 10 -6.06 19.81 50.76
CA LEU A 10 -6.55 18.89 49.75
C LEU A 10 -5.77 19.11 48.45
N THR A 11 -4.71 18.36 48.23
CA THR A 11 -3.98 18.35 46.97
C THR A 11 -4.79 17.60 45.92
N PHE A 12 -5.40 18.37 45.04
CA PHE A 12 -6.10 17.85 43.87
C PHE A 12 -5.06 17.39 42.82
N PHE A 13 -4.79 16.08 42.79
CA PHE A 13 -3.90 15.49 41.76
C PHE A 13 -4.69 15.40 40.47
N LEU A 14 -4.53 16.37 39.57
CA LEU A 14 -5.12 16.37 38.24
C LEU A 14 -4.34 15.38 37.37
N ALA A 15 -4.78 14.12 37.36
CA ALA A 15 -4.25 13.11 36.44
C ALA A 15 -4.74 13.44 35.02
N SER A 16 -3.90 14.10 34.24
CA SER A 16 -4.14 14.28 32.80
C SER A 16 -4.01 12.92 32.10
N VAL A 17 -5.15 12.31 31.83
CA VAL A 17 -5.21 11.12 30.97
C VAL A 17 -4.87 11.58 29.54
N LEU A 18 -3.64 11.37 29.10
CA LEU A 18 -3.28 11.47 27.68
C LEU A 18 -4.01 10.35 26.96
N SER A 19 -5.16 10.67 26.38
CA SER A 19 -5.84 9.78 25.44
C SER A 19 -4.99 9.65 24.17
N THR A 20 -4.13 8.63 24.10
CA THR A 20 -3.52 8.23 22.84
C THR A 20 -4.61 7.68 21.94
N THR A 21 -5.04 8.46 20.95
CA THR A 21 -5.88 7.96 19.87
C THR A 21 -5.05 6.97 19.06
N ALA A 22 -5.15 5.69 19.40
CA ALA A 22 -4.64 4.63 18.56
C ALA A 22 -5.47 4.66 17.26
N PHE A 23 -4.86 5.01 16.15
CA PHE A 23 -5.45 4.76 14.84
C PHE A 23 -5.60 3.25 14.70
N ALA A 24 -6.82 2.76 14.86
CA ALA A 24 -7.13 1.36 14.65
C ALA A 24 -7.00 1.07 13.14
N GLY A 25 -5.90 0.45 12.74
CA GLY A 25 -5.74 -0.10 11.40
C GLY A 25 -6.76 -1.22 11.15
N THR A 26 -6.93 -1.60 9.90
CA THR A 26 -7.78 -2.74 9.52
C THR A 26 -7.28 -4.01 10.23
N PRO A 27 -8.15 -4.81 10.89
CA PRO A 27 -7.71 -6.05 11.54
C PRO A 27 -6.95 -6.95 10.55
N GLY A 28 -5.74 -7.35 10.92
CA GLY A 28 -4.85 -8.13 10.05
C GLY A 28 -4.05 -7.33 9.02
N GLU A 29 -4.15 -6.01 9.02
CA GLU A 29 -3.31 -5.15 8.19
C GLU A 29 -1.84 -5.25 8.58
N VAL A 30 -0.95 -5.26 7.57
CA VAL A 30 0.49 -5.13 7.76
C VAL A 30 0.85 -3.65 7.66
N GLY A 31 1.29 -3.06 8.76
CA GLY A 31 1.74 -1.67 8.84
C GLY A 31 3.12 -1.46 8.21
N ILE A 32 3.52 -0.18 8.11
CA ILE A 32 4.88 0.20 7.69
C ILE A 32 5.89 -0.43 8.67
N GLY A 33 6.95 -1.00 8.11
CA GLY A 33 7.96 -1.76 8.86
C GLY A 33 7.64 -3.25 9.04
N GLY A 34 6.39 -3.68 8.83
CA GLY A 34 5.98 -5.08 8.90
C GLY A 34 6.26 -5.85 7.60
N TYR A 35 6.33 -7.18 7.70
CA TYR A 35 6.52 -8.04 6.53
C TYR A 35 5.19 -8.54 5.98
N LEU A 36 5.05 -8.50 4.65
CA LEU A 36 3.89 -9.09 3.98
C LEU A 36 3.85 -10.60 4.21
N ARG A 37 2.66 -11.11 4.55
CA ARG A 37 2.42 -12.54 4.72
C ARG A 37 2.35 -13.24 3.37
N GLU A 38 2.88 -14.48 3.31
CA GLU A 38 2.80 -15.29 2.10
C GLU A 38 1.34 -15.54 1.69
N THR A 39 1.07 -15.36 0.42
CA THR A 39 -0.24 -15.61 -0.17
C THR A 39 -0.10 -15.97 -1.65
N THR A 40 -1.11 -16.63 -2.19
CA THR A 40 -1.22 -16.90 -3.63
C THR A 40 -1.95 -15.76 -4.30
N LEU A 41 -1.33 -15.19 -5.31
CA LEU A 41 -1.86 -14.16 -6.18
C LEU A 41 -2.55 -14.81 -7.39
N ASP A 42 -3.82 -14.52 -7.61
CA ASP A 42 -4.62 -15.11 -8.69
C ASP A 42 -4.48 -14.29 -9.98
N GLY A 43 -3.70 -14.77 -10.95
CA GLY A 43 -3.32 -14.03 -12.16
C GLY A 43 -4.49 -13.58 -13.03
N LEU A 44 -4.48 -12.31 -13.49
CA LEU A 44 -5.45 -11.73 -14.43
C LEU A 44 -4.93 -11.73 -15.86
N ASN A 45 -3.70 -11.27 -16.09
CA ASN A 45 -3.04 -11.21 -17.40
C ASN A 45 -1.76 -12.06 -17.46
N GLY A 46 -1.65 -13.03 -16.57
CA GLY A 46 -0.54 -13.99 -16.50
C GLY A 46 -0.86 -15.13 -15.56
N SER A 47 0.12 -15.98 -15.27
CA SER A 47 -0.04 -17.11 -14.35
C SER A 47 -0.19 -16.65 -12.90
N SER A 48 -0.94 -17.41 -12.11
CA SER A 48 -0.95 -17.22 -10.64
C SER A 48 0.43 -17.42 -10.05
N ARG A 49 0.77 -16.66 -8.99
CA ARG A 49 2.08 -16.64 -8.36
C ARG A 49 1.94 -16.62 -6.84
N LYS A 50 2.94 -17.11 -6.14
CA LYS A 50 3.12 -16.78 -4.71
C LYS A 50 3.69 -15.37 -4.58
N LEU A 51 3.33 -14.65 -3.52
CA LEU A 51 3.88 -13.31 -3.28
C LEU A 51 5.40 -13.34 -3.15
N SER A 52 5.95 -14.42 -2.58
CA SER A 52 7.41 -14.64 -2.47
C SER A 52 8.13 -14.73 -3.81
N TYR A 53 7.44 -14.95 -4.94
CA TYR A 53 8.04 -14.89 -6.28
C TYR A 53 8.69 -13.53 -6.58
N PHE A 54 8.20 -12.47 -5.96
CA PHE A 54 8.70 -11.10 -6.16
C PHE A 54 9.81 -10.70 -5.19
N LYS A 55 10.22 -11.57 -4.27
CA LYS A 55 11.36 -11.32 -3.37
C LYS A 55 12.68 -11.24 -4.13
N GLY A 56 13.67 -10.57 -3.53
CA GLY A 56 14.98 -10.34 -4.12
C GLY A 56 15.11 -9.02 -4.89
N LYS A 57 13.97 -8.35 -5.15
CA LYS A 57 13.92 -6.99 -5.69
C LYS A 57 12.83 -6.18 -4.98
N PRO A 58 13.00 -4.85 -4.89
CA PRO A 58 11.91 -4.00 -4.40
C PRO A 58 10.64 -4.20 -5.22
N LEU A 59 9.48 -3.98 -4.60
CA LEU A 59 8.18 -4.24 -5.21
C LEU A 59 7.24 -3.05 -4.98
N ILE A 60 6.62 -2.58 -6.06
CA ILE A 60 5.50 -1.65 -6.02
C ILE A 60 4.21 -2.46 -6.20
N ILE A 61 3.29 -2.38 -5.24
CA ILE A 61 1.97 -2.98 -5.30
C ILE A 61 0.94 -1.87 -5.42
N ASN A 62 0.19 -1.85 -6.52
CA ASN A 62 -0.92 -0.91 -6.71
C ASN A 62 -2.26 -1.66 -6.55
N VAL A 63 -3.09 -1.22 -5.60
CA VAL A 63 -4.43 -1.77 -5.37
C VAL A 63 -5.44 -0.88 -6.08
N TRP A 64 -6.25 -1.49 -6.95
CA TRP A 64 -7.13 -0.78 -7.88
C TRP A 64 -8.43 -1.55 -8.15
N ALA A 65 -9.39 -0.90 -8.84
CA ALA A 65 -10.56 -1.57 -9.41
C ALA A 65 -10.96 -0.90 -10.74
N SER A 66 -11.61 -1.65 -11.63
CA SER A 66 -12.02 -1.15 -12.95
C SER A 66 -13.09 -0.05 -12.89
N TRP A 67 -13.87 -0.01 -11.84
CA TRP A 67 -14.89 1.02 -11.56
C TRP A 67 -14.35 2.26 -10.84
N CYS A 68 -13.12 2.22 -10.33
CA CYS A 68 -12.50 3.31 -9.58
C CYS A 68 -11.94 4.37 -10.54
N GLY A 69 -12.57 5.53 -10.63
CA GLY A 69 -12.16 6.62 -11.53
C GLY A 69 -10.71 7.07 -11.31
N PRO A 70 -10.28 7.44 -10.09
CA PRO A 70 -8.90 7.82 -9.81
C PRO A 70 -7.89 6.71 -10.14
N CYS A 71 -8.21 5.42 -9.86
CA CYS A 71 -7.35 4.29 -10.21
C CYS A 71 -7.11 4.25 -11.73
N ARG A 72 -8.18 4.40 -12.52
CA ARG A 72 -8.10 4.41 -13.98
C ARG A 72 -7.22 5.53 -14.51
N ALA A 73 -7.24 6.71 -13.86
CA ALA A 73 -6.46 7.88 -14.26
C ALA A 73 -4.95 7.66 -14.10
N GLU A 74 -4.51 6.94 -13.07
CA GLU A 74 -3.08 6.72 -12.81
C GLU A 74 -2.47 5.53 -13.58
N MET A 75 -3.29 4.58 -14.06
CA MET A 75 -2.79 3.32 -14.64
C MET A 75 -1.88 3.50 -15.85
N ALA A 76 -2.11 4.50 -16.69
CA ALA A 76 -1.24 4.78 -17.84
C ALA A 76 0.17 5.23 -17.40
N SER A 77 0.29 6.04 -16.35
CA SER A 77 1.57 6.46 -15.79
C SER A 77 2.29 5.30 -15.08
N LEU A 78 1.55 4.45 -14.40
CA LEU A 78 2.08 3.24 -13.77
C LEU A 78 2.58 2.23 -14.82
N GLU A 79 1.89 2.09 -15.96
CA GLU A 79 2.35 1.27 -17.07
C GLU A 79 3.67 1.80 -17.65
N ARG A 80 3.80 3.12 -17.90
CA ARG A 80 5.06 3.70 -18.39
C ARG A 80 6.20 3.55 -17.39
N LEU A 81 5.93 3.69 -16.10
CA LEU A 81 6.89 3.38 -15.04
C LEU A 81 7.32 1.91 -15.10
N ALA A 82 6.36 0.99 -15.21
CA ALA A 82 6.63 -0.43 -15.30
C ALA A 82 7.46 -0.78 -16.55
N GLN A 83 7.10 -0.26 -17.72
CA GLN A 83 7.87 -0.49 -18.96
C GLN A 83 9.34 -0.08 -18.84
N ARG A 84 9.62 0.95 -18.04
CA ARG A 84 10.99 1.47 -17.86
C ARG A 84 11.81 0.66 -16.87
N TYR A 85 11.23 0.22 -15.76
CA TYR A 85 11.98 -0.29 -14.60
C TYR A 85 11.62 -1.71 -14.15
N ASN A 86 10.43 -2.23 -14.56
CA ASN A 86 9.92 -3.50 -14.05
C ASN A 86 10.83 -4.67 -14.42
N GLY A 87 11.13 -5.50 -13.40
CA GLY A 87 12.01 -6.64 -13.53
C GLY A 87 13.51 -6.30 -13.54
N ASN A 88 13.89 -5.03 -13.74
CA ASN A 88 15.26 -4.56 -13.68
C ASN A 88 15.60 -4.00 -12.30
N GLU A 89 15.08 -2.80 -12.00
CA GLU A 89 15.36 -2.09 -10.75
C GLU A 89 14.41 -2.50 -9.63
N PHE A 90 13.14 -2.69 -9.94
CA PHE A 90 12.09 -3.13 -9.03
C PHE A 90 10.99 -3.88 -9.82
N ASN A 91 10.07 -4.50 -9.12
CA ASN A 91 8.87 -5.07 -9.71
C ASN A 91 7.66 -4.15 -9.52
N VAL A 92 6.71 -4.18 -10.47
CA VAL A 92 5.41 -3.52 -10.37
C VAL A 92 4.33 -4.57 -10.56
N ILE A 93 3.37 -4.62 -9.63
CA ILE A 93 2.19 -5.48 -9.75
C ILE A 93 0.92 -4.69 -9.41
N GLY A 94 -0.19 -5.09 -10.02
CA GLY A 94 -1.53 -4.61 -9.70
C GLY A 94 -2.33 -5.67 -8.94
N ILE A 95 -3.12 -5.23 -7.96
CA ILE A 95 -4.10 -6.05 -7.25
C ILE A 95 -5.47 -5.45 -7.50
N SER A 96 -6.30 -6.14 -8.28
CA SER A 96 -7.68 -5.73 -8.54
C SER A 96 -8.61 -6.25 -7.44
N THR A 97 -9.42 -5.35 -6.88
CA THR A 97 -10.49 -5.66 -5.93
C THR A 97 -11.87 -5.74 -6.61
N ASP A 98 -11.89 -5.96 -7.94
CA ASP A 98 -13.14 -6.18 -8.67
C ASP A 98 -13.82 -7.47 -8.22
N ASP A 99 -15.14 -7.42 -8.04
CA ASP A 99 -15.94 -8.62 -7.73
C ASP A 99 -15.92 -9.64 -8.89
N TYR A 100 -15.76 -9.15 -10.11
CA TYR A 100 -15.85 -9.96 -11.34
C TYR A 100 -14.55 -9.90 -12.15
N ARG A 101 -13.90 -11.04 -12.30
CA ARG A 101 -12.68 -11.21 -13.10
C ARG A 101 -12.78 -10.60 -14.50
N ASN A 102 -13.90 -10.78 -15.18
CA ASN A 102 -14.10 -10.28 -16.54
C ASN A 102 -14.06 -8.75 -16.63
N LYS A 103 -14.48 -8.03 -15.59
CA LYS A 103 -14.40 -6.56 -15.53
C LYS A 103 -12.97 -6.10 -15.45
N ALA A 104 -12.19 -6.67 -14.50
CA ALA A 104 -10.76 -6.39 -14.38
C ALA A 104 -9.98 -6.73 -15.65
N THR A 105 -10.20 -7.93 -16.21
CA THR A 105 -9.53 -8.39 -17.45
C THR A 105 -9.88 -7.50 -18.66
N ALA A 106 -11.16 -7.12 -18.80
CA ALA A 106 -11.57 -6.22 -19.87
C ALA A 106 -10.88 -4.86 -19.76
N PHE A 107 -10.79 -4.30 -18.56
CA PHE A 107 -10.11 -3.03 -18.32
C PHE A 107 -8.60 -3.11 -18.67
N ILE A 108 -7.89 -4.14 -18.18
CA ILE A 108 -6.47 -4.36 -18.51
C ILE A 108 -6.26 -4.45 -20.02
N LYS A 109 -7.09 -5.24 -20.71
CA LYS A 109 -7.01 -5.41 -22.17
C LYS A 109 -7.28 -4.10 -22.91
N GLN A 110 -8.31 -3.36 -22.50
CA GLN A 110 -8.69 -2.08 -23.13
C GLN A 110 -7.63 -1.01 -22.98
N THR A 111 -6.92 -0.99 -21.83
CA THR A 111 -5.92 0.03 -21.51
C THR A 111 -4.50 -0.38 -21.92
N GLY A 112 -4.29 -1.61 -22.38
CA GLY A 112 -3.00 -2.12 -22.84
C GLY A 112 -1.97 -2.29 -21.72
N ILE A 113 -2.42 -2.52 -20.46
CA ILE A 113 -1.53 -2.73 -19.32
C ILE A 113 -0.83 -4.06 -19.45
N THR A 114 0.52 -4.04 -19.31
CA THR A 114 1.38 -5.20 -19.52
C THR A 114 2.01 -5.74 -18.24
N PHE A 115 2.18 -4.93 -17.20
CA PHE A 115 2.69 -5.45 -15.91
C PHE A 115 1.72 -6.44 -15.28
N ALA A 116 2.24 -7.32 -14.42
CA ALA A 116 1.45 -8.39 -13.82
C ALA A 116 0.32 -7.87 -12.94
N ASN A 117 -0.90 -8.34 -13.19
CA ASN A 117 -2.08 -8.01 -12.41
C ASN A 117 -2.75 -9.27 -11.87
N PHE A 118 -3.29 -9.18 -10.66
CA PHE A 118 -3.90 -10.27 -9.91
C PHE A 118 -5.26 -9.86 -9.38
N LEU A 119 -6.14 -10.83 -9.21
CA LEU A 119 -7.47 -10.63 -8.65
C LEU A 119 -7.48 -10.96 -7.15
N ASP A 120 -8.07 -10.09 -6.36
CA ASP A 120 -8.33 -10.30 -4.93
C ASP A 120 -9.84 -10.35 -4.62
N HIS A 121 -10.56 -11.24 -5.28
CA HIS A 121 -12.03 -11.38 -5.12
C HIS A 121 -12.49 -11.72 -3.70
N ARG A 122 -11.57 -12.15 -2.81
CA ARG A 122 -11.85 -12.43 -1.39
C ARG A 122 -11.44 -11.29 -0.47
N LEU A 123 -10.89 -10.22 -1.00
CA LEU A 123 -10.39 -9.04 -0.28
C LEU A 123 -9.34 -9.39 0.80
N LEU A 124 -8.63 -10.51 0.63
CA LEU A 124 -7.60 -10.95 1.57
C LEU A 124 -6.35 -10.07 1.47
N LEU A 125 -5.97 -9.71 0.25
CA LEU A 125 -4.87 -8.77 0.00
C LEU A 125 -5.27 -7.35 0.37
N GLU A 126 -6.48 -6.92 0.00
CA GLU A 126 -7.04 -5.63 0.39
C GLU A 126 -6.93 -5.44 1.90
N ASN A 127 -7.41 -6.41 2.69
CA ASN A 127 -7.33 -6.38 4.16
C ASN A 127 -5.88 -6.40 4.66
N MET A 128 -5.02 -7.28 4.12
CA MET A 128 -3.61 -7.36 4.51
C MET A 128 -2.85 -6.07 4.21
N LEU A 129 -3.16 -5.42 3.11
CA LEU A 129 -2.51 -4.20 2.66
C LEU A 129 -3.14 -2.93 3.28
N GLY A 130 -4.32 -3.03 3.88
CA GLY A 130 -5.07 -1.91 4.44
C GLY A 130 -5.68 -1.01 3.36
N ALA A 131 -6.12 -1.60 2.24
CA ALA A 131 -6.63 -0.88 1.08
C ALA A 131 -8.13 -0.54 1.19
N ASN A 132 -8.58 -0.08 2.36
CA ASN A 132 -9.95 0.38 2.61
C ASN A 132 -10.35 1.60 1.76
N THR A 133 -9.40 2.22 1.09
CA THR A 133 -9.58 3.29 0.11
C THR A 133 -8.58 3.08 -1.02
N ILE A 134 -9.06 3.09 -2.27
CA ILE A 134 -8.25 2.91 -3.49
C ILE A 134 -8.27 4.17 -4.36
N PRO A 135 -7.21 4.42 -5.14
CA PRO A 135 -6.03 3.59 -5.26
C PRO A 135 -5.13 3.67 -4.03
N LEU A 136 -4.47 2.55 -3.71
CA LEU A 136 -3.43 2.49 -2.71
C LEU A 136 -2.17 1.89 -3.34
N THR A 137 -1.06 2.62 -3.26
CA THR A 137 0.24 2.14 -3.74
C THR A 137 1.16 1.88 -2.55
N ILE A 138 1.75 0.69 -2.52
CA ILE A 138 2.58 0.20 -1.43
C ILE A 138 3.97 -0.10 -1.96
N PHE A 139 4.97 0.40 -1.27
CA PHE A 139 6.39 0.16 -1.54
C PHE A 139 6.90 -0.88 -0.55
N VAL A 140 7.52 -1.92 -1.09
CA VAL A 140 8.00 -3.08 -0.35
C VAL A 140 9.45 -3.31 -0.71
N ASP A 141 10.32 -3.59 0.27
CA ASP A 141 11.70 -3.92 0.00
C ASP A 141 11.88 -5.33 -0.58
N ALA A 142 13.12 -5.70 -0.91
CA ALA A 142 13.47 -6.98 -1.50
C ALA A 142 13.13 -8.19 -0.59
N ASP A 143 13.00 -7.98 0.72
CA ASP A 143 12.70 -9.01 1.70
C ASP A 143 11.19 -9.14 1.99
N GLY A 144 10.38 -8.23 1.45
CA GLY A 144 8.93 -8.19 1.63
C GLY A 144 8.46 -7.32 2.79
N ARG A 145 9.30 -6.38 3.27
CA ARG A 145 8.97 -5.42 4.31
C ARG A 145 8.31 -4.18 3.71
N VAL A 146 7.20 -3.74 4.26
CA VAL A 146 6.49 -2.54 3.84
C VAL A 146 7.29 -1.29 4.21
N LEU A 147 7.70 -0.51 3.22
CA LEU A 147 8.46 0.74 3.39
C LEU A 147 7.55 1.97 3.45
N LYS A 148 6.54 2.01 2.57
CA LYS A 148 5.66 3.18 2.44
C LYS A 148 4.31 2.77 1.87
N LYS A 149 3.26 3.52 2.24
CA LYS A 149 1.91 3.40 1.67
C LYS A 149 1.45 4.78 1.23
N ILE A 150 0.99 4.90 -0.01
CA ILE A 150 0.53 6.16 -0.61
C ILE A 150 -0.91 5.96 -1.09
N ARG A 151 -1.83 6.79 -0.62
CA ARG A 151 -3.24 6.80 -1.03
C ARG A 151 -3.50 7.89 -2.06
N GLY A 152 -4.38 7.61 -3.00
CA GLY A 152 -4.73 8.52 -4.08
C GLY A 152 -3.93 8.31 -5.35
N ALA A 153 -4.39 8.92 -6.44
CA ALA A 153 -3.82 8.77 -7.78
C ALA A 153 -2.63 9.74 -7.99
N TYR A 154 -1.57 9.24 -8.63
CA TYR A 154 -0.35 9.98 -8.92
C TYR A 154 0.10 9.78 -10.38
N ALA A 155 0.88 10.72 -10.90
CA ALA A 155 1.61 10.59 -12.15
C ALA A 155 2.94 9.85 -11.88
N TRP A 156 2.88 8.51 -11.77
CA TRP A 156 3.98 7.67 -11.30
C TRP A 156 5.26 7.78 -12.13
N ASP A 157 5.15 8.15 -13.40
CA ASP A 157 6.27 8.34 -14.32
C ASP A 157 6.79 9.78 -14.38
N SER A 158 6.29 10.70 -13.54
CA SER A 158 6.83 12.05 -13.46
C SER A 158 8.24 12.04 -12.84
N PRO A 159 9.12 13.00 -13.23
CA PRO A 159 10.48 13.06 -12.68
C PRO A 159 10.51 13.07 -11.14
N GLU A 160 9.61 13.83 -10.52
CA GLU A 160 9.51 13.98 -9.07
C GLU A 160 9.13 12.65 -8.39
N ASN A 161 8.19 11.90 -8.97
CA ASN A 161 7.77 10.61 -8.42
C ASN A 161 8.82 9.52 -8.66
N ILE A 162 9.53 9.56 -9.80
CA ILE A 162 10.67 8.65 -10.06
C ILE A 162 11.78 8.89 -9.04
N GLU A 163 12.13 10.15 -8.75
CA GLU A 163 13.10 10.49 -7.72
C GLU A 163 12.66 9.99 -6.34
N ALA A 164 11.41 10.26 -5.94
CA ALA A 164 10.84 9.80 -4.68
C ALA A 164 10.81 8.26 -4.55
N ILE A 165 10.58 7.53 -5.66
CA ILE A 165 10.67 6.06 -5.69
C ILE A 165 12.13 5.61 -5.47
N GLY A 166 13.09 6.28 -6.12
CA GLY A 166 14.52 6.03 -5.93
C GLY A 166 14.94 6.22 -4.47
N GLU A 167 14.47 7.29 -3.81
CA GLU A 167 14.72 7.55 -2.40
C GLU A 167 14.15 6.45 -1.49
N VAL A 168 12.88 6.04 -1.72
CA VAL A 168 12.22 5.00 -0.91
C VAL A 168 12.95 3.67 -1.00
N PHE A 169 13.46 3.31 -2.19
CA PHE A 169 14.17 2.05 -2.41
C PHE A 169 15.68 2.13 -2.23
N HIS A 170 16.21 3.34 -1.97
CA HIS A 170 17.66 3.62 -1.88
C HIS A 170 18.42 3.21 -3.15
N ILE A 171 17.84 3.46 -4.33
CA ILE A 171 18.42 3.17 -5.64
C ILE A 171 18.45 4.42 -6.53
N LYS A 172 19.42 4.47 -7.45
CA LYS A 172 19.47 5.54 -8.46
C LYS A 172 18.72 5.10 -9.71
N LEU A 173 17.61 5.75 -9.99
CA LEU A 173 16.85 5.54 -11.22
C LEU A 173 17.34 6.51 -12.30
N LYS A 174 17.52 6.00 -13.51
CA LYS A 174 17.87 6.84 -14.68
C LYS A 174 16.59 7.40 -15.30
N HIS A 175 16.58 8.69 -15.53
CA HIS A 175 15.48 9.39 -16.22
C HIS A 175 15.44 9.12 -17.71
#